data_07c88776b5f16fbce388745fa71d718e
#
_entry.id   07c88776b5f16fbce388745fa71d718e
#
_cell.length_a   1.000
_cell.length_b   1.000
_cell.length_c   1.000
_cell.angle_alpha   90.00
_cell.angle_beta   90.00
_cell.angle_gamma   90.00
#
_symmetry.space_group_name_H-M   'P 1'
#
loop_
_entity.id
_entity.type
_entity.pdbx_description
1 polymer ?
#
loop_
_entity_poly.entity_id
_entity_poly.type
_entity_poly.pdbx_seq_one_letter_code
_entity_poly.pdbx_strand_id
1 'polypeptide(L)'
;IWLAGYEQPDFNTINRFRNRVKEEINHVFTQLVIILAEKGFITLDVEYIDGTKIESKANKYSFVWRKTTESNRAKLMEKIKALLEQIDEAIAQDNAREENGQDFTPADLMDIADELNRSFGKEPEAATKQEKRHRKEKERQIRQLKEHAGKLEGYDEKLRILGERNSCSKTDPDATFMRMNEDAMNSGQTRPGYNLQMGTETQFILDFGLVQSPGETLTMIPCF
;
A
#
# COMPACT_ATOMS: atom_id res chain seq x y z
N ILE A 1 0.55 -24.26 -30.42
CA ILE A 1 -0.14 -24.41 -31.72
C ILE A 1 -0.90 -25.73 -31.75
N TRP A 2 -0.26 -26.91 -31.52
CA TRP A 2 -0.92 -28.19 -31.56
C TRP A 2 -2.08 -28.33 -30.56
N LEU A 3 -1.88 -27.92 -29.27
CA LEU A 3 -2.90 -27.93 -28.24
C LEU A 3 -4.07 -26.97 -28.53
N ALA A 4 -3.84 -25.93 -29.31
CA ALA A 4 -4.87 -25.01 -29.77
C ALA A 4 -5.53 -25.40 -31.10
N GLY A 5 -5.40 -26.68 -31.52
CA GLY A 5 -5.96 -27.16 -32.79
C GLY A 5 -5.39 -26.47 -34.02
N TYR A 6 -4.12 -26.05 -33.95
CA TYR A 6 -3.41 -25.26 -34.98
C TYR A 6 -3.90 -23.81 -35.13
N GLU A 7 -4.85 -23.37 -34.31
CA GLU A 7 -5.27 -21.96 -34.27
C GLU A 7 -4.16 -21.09 -33.66
N GLN A 8 -4.08 -19.86 -34.13
CA GLN A 8 -3.14 -18.86 -33.64
C GLN A 8 -3.92 -17.67 -33.05
N PRO A 9 -4.37 -17.78 -31.78
CA PRO A 9 -5.10 -16.68 -31.16
C PRO A 9 -4.22 -15.44 -31.03
N ASP A 10 -4.80 -14.28 -31.27
CA ASP A 10 -4.11 -13.01 -31.07
C ASP A 10 -3.87 -12.72 -29.59
N PHE A 11 -3.00 -11.76 -29.31
CA PHE A 11 -2.64 -11.38 -27.93
C PHE A 11 -3.84 -10.88 -27.10
N ASN A 12 -4.85 -10.26 -27.73
CA ASN A 12 -6.06 -9.82 -27.03
C ASN A 12 -6.91 -11.03 -26.59
N THR A 13 -7.02 -12.03 -27.46
CA THR A 13 -7.73 -13.29 -27.16
C THR A 13 -7.06 -14.00 -25.99
N ILE A 14 -5.73 -14.11 -26.00
CA ILE A 14 -4.94 -14.71 -24.91
C ILE A 14 -5.15 -13.92 -23.61
N ASN A 15 -5.09 -12.59 -23.68
CA ASN A 15 -5.26 -11.74 -22.49
C ASN A 15 -6.68 -11.79 -21.92
N ARG A 16 -7.71 -11.84 -22.78
CA ARG A 16 -9.11 -12.02 -22.34
C ARG A 16 -9.32 -13.38 -21.71
N PHE A 17 -8.74 -14.43 -22.28
CA PHE A 17 -8.78 -15.78 -21.70
C PHE A 17 -8.13 -15.80 -20.31
N ARG A 18 -6.91 -15.27 -20.17
CA ARG A 18 -6.21 -15.16 -18.90
C ARG A 18 -7.06 -14.46 -17.83
N ASN A 19 -7.69 -13.32 -18.17
CA ASN A 19 -8.52 -12.59 -17.24
C ASN A 19 -9.79 -13.35 -16.85
N ARG A 20 -10.34 -14.17 -17.75
CA ARG A 20 -11.54 -14.99 -17.51
C ARG A 20 -11.25 -16.15 -16.58
N VAL A 21 -10.08 -16.79 -16.71
CA VAL A 21 -9.70 -17.96 -15.91
C VAL A 21 -8.91 -17.62 -14.66
N LYS A 22 -8.69 -16.32 -14.38
CA LYS A 22 -7.83 -15.87 -13.30
C LYS A 22 -8.17 -16.48 -11.93
N GLU A 23 -9.45 -16.60 -11.62
CA GLU A 23 -9.92 -17.12 -10.33
C GLU A 23 -9.89 -18.65 -10.27
N GLU A 24 -9.98 -19.31 -11.42
CA GLU A 24 -10.03 -20.75 -11.56
C GLU A 24 -8.67 -21.41 -11.85
N ILE A 25 -7.63 -20.59 -12.08
CA ILE A 25 -6.33 -21.10 -12.54
C ILE A 25 -5.70 -22.07 -11.53
N ASN A 26 -5.82 -21.79 -10.25
CA ASN A 26 -5.29 -22.65 -9.19
C ASN A 26 -6.05 -23.99 -9.16
N HIS A 27 -7.37 -23.96 -9.32
CA HIS A 27 -8.17 -25.19 -9.36
C HIS A 27 -7.79 -26.06 -10.57
N VAL A 28 -7.65 -25.44 -11.75
CA VAL A 28 -7.21 -26.16 -12.97
C VAL A 28 -5.81 -26.76 -12.77
N PHE A 29 -4.90 -26.00 -12.15
CA PHE A 29 -3.55 -26.46 -11.86
C PHE A 29 -3.56 -27.66 -10.90
N THR A 30 -4.32 -27.58 -9.81
CA THR A 30 -4.49 -28.70 -8.86
C THR A 30 -5.04 -29.97 -9.56
N GLN A 31 -6.04 -29.84 -10.44
CA GLN A 31 -6.56 -30.97 -11.20
C GLN A 31 -5.49 -31.59 -12.10
N LEU A 32 -4.62 -30.76 -12.70
CA LEU A 32 -3.51 -31.27 -13.50
C LEU A 32 -2.52 -32.09 -12.65
N VAL A 33 -2.16 -31.59 -11.45
CA VAL A 33 -1.27 -32.31 -10.52
C VAL A 33 -1.88 -33.64 -10.10
N ILE A 34 -3.18 -33.70 -9.81
CA ILE A 34 -3.89 -34.96 -9.48
C ILE A 34 -3.82 -35.94 -10.64
N ILE A 35 -4.05 -35.50 -11.87
CA ILE A 35 -3.96 -36.37 -13.07
C ILE A 35 -2.55 -36.91 -13.22
N LEU A 36 -1.51 -36.12 -12.99
CA LEU A 36 -0.12 -36.57 -13.04
C LEU A 36 0.18 -37.66 -12.00
N ALA A 37 -0.33 -37.48 -10.77
CA ALA A 37 -0.22 -38.49 -9.71
C ALA A 37 -0.97 -39.78 -10.07
N GLU A 38 -2.22 -39.71 -10.53
CA GLU A 38 -3.02 -40.86 -10.96
C GLU A 38 -2.36 -41.62 -12.11
N LYS A 39 -1.63 -40.92 -12.99
CA LYS A 39 -0.89 -41.55 -14.09
C LYS A 39 0.49 -42.09 -13.68
N GLY A 40 0.90 -41.88 -12.42
CA GLY A 40 2.19 -42.34 -11.90
C GLY A 40 3.40 -41.54 -12.40
N PHE A 41 3.20 -40.33 -12.91
CA PHE A 41 4.30 -39.43 -13.28
C PHE A 41 4.97 -38.77 -12.08
N ILE A 42 4.24 -38.60 -10.98
CA ILE A 42 4.68 -38.05 -9.70
C ILE A 42 4.15 -38.97 -8.57
N THR A 43 4.87 -38.98 -7.45
CA THR A 43 4.51 -39.84 -6.29
C THR A 43 3.94 -39.02 -5.14
N LEU A 44 4.22 -37.72 -5.09
CA LEU A 44 3.93 -36.80 -4.00
C LEU A 44 4.64 -37.16 -2.67
N ASP A 45 5.68 -38.00 -2.73
CA ASP A 45 6.44 -38.41 -1.56
C ASP A 45 7.54 -37.39 -1.16
N VAL A 46 8.08 -36.68 -2.16
CA VAL A 46 9.19 -35.74 -1.97
C VAL A 46 8.93 -34.50 -2.80
N GLU A 47 8.97 -33.37 -2.17
CA GLU A 47 8.88 -32.06 -2.82
C GLU A 47 10.17 -31.27 -2.62
N TYR A 48 10.70 -30.70 -3.70
CA TYR A 48 11.82 -29.78 -3.69
C TYR A 48 11.29 -28.36 -3.86
N ILE A 49 11.50 -27.52 -2.85
CA ILE A 49 11.04 -26.13 -2.88
C ILE A 49 12.21 -25.22 -3.23
N ASP A 50 12.04 -24.41 -4.26
CA ASP A 50 13.00 -23.39 -4.67
C ASP A 50 12.31 -22.03 -4.82
N GLY A 51 13.02 -20.96 -4.40
CA GLY A 51 12.53 -19.59 -4.44
C GLY A 51 13.28 -18.76 -5.47
N THR A 52 12.53 -18.07 -6.32
CA THR A 52 13.09 -17.10 -7.26
C THR A 52 12.42 -15.74 -7.15
N LYS A 53 13.17 -14.67 -7.39
CA LYS A 53 12.65 -13.29 -7.36
C LYS A 53 12.31 -12.84 -8.76
N ILE A 54 11.06 -12.42 -8.94
CA ILE A 54 10.54 -11.92 -10.22
C ILE A 54 10.41 -10.41 -10.13
N GLU A 55 11.08 -9.68 -11.04
CA GLU A 55 10.97 -8.22 -11.13
C GLU A 55 9.60 -7.81 -11.67
N SER A 56 8.93 -6.89 -10.97
CA SER A 56 7.73 -6.22 -11.46
C SER A 56 8.11 -5.18 -12.52
N LYS A 57 7.25 -4.98 -13.51
CA LYS A 57 7.39 -3.87 -14.49
C LYS A 57 7.10 -2.49 -13.87
N ALA A 58 6.97 -2.39 -12.56
CA ALA A 58 6.76 -1.14 -11.85
C ALA A 58 7.96 -0.20 -11.97
N ASN A 59 7.68 1.10 -11.85
CA ASN A 59 8.75 2.10 -11.86
C ASN A 59 9.65 1.94 -10.63
N LYS A 60 10.90 1.58 -10.85
CA LYS A 60 11.92 1.36 -9.79
C LYS A 60 12.26 2.60 -8.96
N TYR A 61 11.90 3.80 -9.44
CA TYR A 61 12.15 5.07 -8.73
C TYR A 61 10.92 5.57 -7.95
N SER A 62 9.79 4.90 -8.06
CA SER A 62 8.56 5.27 -7.36
C SER A 62 8.31 4.34 -6.18
N PHE A 63 9.00 4.59 -5.07
CA PHE A 63 8.94 3.77 -3.86
C PHE A 63 8.21 4.48 -2.71
N VAL A 64 7.64 3.68 -1.83
CA VAL A 64 7.13 4.09 -0.52
C VAL A 64 7.84 3.26 0.54
N TRP A 65 8.51 3.92 1.49
CA TRP A 65 9.19 3.28 2.60
C TRP A 65 8.42 3.49 3.90
N ARG A 66 8.17 2.42 4.65
CA ARG A 66 7.48 2.48 5.95
C ARG A 66 8.11 3.51 6.88
N LYS A 67 9.39 3.36 7.19
CA LYS A 67 10.12 4.25 8.12
C LYS A 67 10.00 5.73 7.75
N THR A 68 10.07 6.04 6.46
CA THR A 68 9.94 7.43 5.99
C THR A 68 8.50 7.93 6.14
N THR A 69 7.52 7.09 5.84
CA THR A 69 6.09 7.42 5.94
C THR A 69 5.70 7.64 7.40
N GLU A 70 6.12 6.77 8.32
CA GLU A 70 5.89 6.89 9.77
C GLU A 70 6.56 8.14 10.34
N SER A 71 7.81 8.41 9.98
CA SER A 71 8.51 9.63 10.41
C SER A 71 7.83 10.91 9.92
N ASN A 72 7.36 10.91 8.67
CA ASN A 72 6.65 12.07 8.12
C ASN A 72 5.26 12.24 8.76
N ARG A 73 4.57 11.13 9.04
CA ARG A 73 3.30 11.11 9.78
C ARG A 73 3.48 11.71 11.18
N ALA A 74 4.50 11.25 11.93
CA ALA A 74 4.80 11.76 13.27
C ALA A 74 5.09 13.27 13.26
N LYS A 75 5.93 13.74 12.33
CA LYS A 75 6.21 15.17 12.16
C LYS A 75 4.97 16.00 11.79
N LEU A 76 4.05 15.41 11.03
CA LEU A 76 2.78 16.04 10.69
C LEU A 76 1.89 16.15 11.92
N MET A 77 1.83 15.09 12.75
CA MET A 77 1.06 15.11 14.02
C MET A 77 1.57 16.18 14.98
N GLU A 78 2.89 16.38 15.11
CA GLU A 78 3.45 17.47 15.91
C GLU A 78 3.00 18.84 15.39
N LYS A 79 3.00 19.04 14.05
CA LYS A 79 2.51 20.30 13.45
C LYS A 79 1.02 20.53 13.66
N ILE A 80 0.22 19.45 13.62
CA ILE A 80 -1.21 19.52 13.90
C ILE A 80 -1.44 19.93 15.36
N LYS A 81 -0.74 19.29 16.32
CA LYS A 81 -0.83 19.64 17.75
C LYS A 81 -0.48 21.10 17.97
N ALA A 82 0.64 21.57 17.43
CA ALA A 82 1.05 22.98 17.55
C ALA A 82 0.05 23.96 16.91
N LEU A 83 -0.61 23.57 15.81
CA LEU A 83 -1.63 24.40 15.17
C LEU A 83 -2.92 24.45 16.01
N LEU A 84 -3.32 23.34 16.61
CA LEU A 84 -4.49 23.27 17.49
C LEU A 84 -4.27 24.07 18.76
N GLU A 85 -3.09 24.00 19.39
CA GLU A 85 -2.71 24.84 20.52
C GLU A 85 -2.84 26.34 20.20
N GLN A 86 -2.35 26.77 19.02
CA GLN A 86 -2.52 28.16 18.57
C GLN A 86 -3.99 28.56 18.36
N ILE A 87 -4.82 27.62 17.92
CA ILE A 87 -6.26 27.83 17.75
C ILE A 87 -6.95 27.89 19.11
N ASP A 88 -6.60 27.02 20.04
CA ASP A 88 -7.16 26.97 21.39
C ASP A 88 -6.76 28.19 22.21
N GLU A 89 -5.51 28.66 22.13
CA GLU A 89 -5.10 29.92 22.71
C GLU A 89 -5.90 31.13 22.17
N ALA A 90 -6.27 31.10 20.89
CA ALA A 90 -7.13 32.08 20.26
C ALA A 90 -8.61 31.95 20.65
N ILE A 91 -9.05 30.74 21.05
CA ILE A 91 -10.42 30.38 21.47
C ILE A 91 -10.53 30.36 23.02
N ALA A 92 -9.44 30.13 23.75
CA ALA A 92 -9.39 29.98 25.22
C ALA A 92 -9.88 31.21 25.99
N GLN A 93 -10.28 32.27 25.30
CA GLN A 93 -11.13 33.28 25.90
C GLN A 93 -12.58 32.80 26.09
N ASP A 94 -13.00 31.67 25.49
CA ASP A 94 -14.40 31.25 25.53
C ASP A 94 -14.73 29.84 26.04
N ASN A 95 -13.83 28.85 26.02
CA ASN A 95 -14.17 27.51 26.65
C ASN A 95 -12.97 26.56 26.76
N ALA A 96 -12.75 26.01 27.99
CA ALA A 96 -11.81 24.94 28.28
C ALA A 96 -12.28 23.60 27.68
N ARG A 97 -11.51 23.02 26.78
CA ARG A 97 -11.63 21.61 26.36
C ARG A 97 -10.50 20.79 26.98
N GLU A 98 -10.87 19.69 27.59
CA GLU A 98 -9.94 18.72 28.19
C GLU A 98 -9.04 18.08 27.12
N GLU A 99 -7.73 18.12 27.36
CA GLU A 99 -6.72 17.38 26.61
C GLU A 99 -6.87 15.88 26.83
N ASN A 100 -7.48 15.17 25.90
CA ASN A 100 -7.29 13.73 25.80
C ASN A 100 -6.11 13.47 24.88
N GLY A 101 -5.09 12.76 25.39
CA GLY A 101 -3.85 12.41 24.70
C GLY A 101 -4.02 11.40 23.56
N GLN A 102 -5.10 11.49 22.80
CA GLN A 102 -5.39 10.64 21.63
C GLN A 102 -4.79 11.24 20.35
N ASP A 103 -4.27 10.36 19.50
CA ASP A 103 -3.86 10.72 18.15
C ASP A 103 -5.11 11.17 17.35
N PHE A 104 -5.02 12.33 16.71
CA PHE A 104 -6.09 12.86 15.87
C PHE A 104 -6.22 12.04 14.59
N THR A 105 -7.46 11.68 14.24
CA THR A 105 -7.77 11.08 12.94
C THR A 105 -8.01 12.16 11.87
N PRO A 106 -7.89 11.85 10.58
CA PRO A 106 -8.25 12.78 9.52
C PRO A 106 -9.68 13.33 9.62
N ALA A 107 -10.62 12.49 10.09
CA ALA A 107 -12.02 12.88 10.30
C ALA A 107 -12.15 13.92 11.42
N ASP A 108 -11.49 13.71 12.57
CA ASP A 108 -11.51 14.65 13.69
C ASP A 108 -11.02 16.05 13.26
N LEU A 109 -9.96 16.11 12.43
CA LEU A 109 -9.42 17.37 11.92
C LEU A 109 -10.38 18.08 10.97
N MET A 110 -11.12 17.33 10.17
CA MET A 110 -12.15 17.88 9.28
C MET A 110 -13.34 18.42 10.09
N ASP A 111 -13.77 17.68 11.10
CA ASP A 111 -14.86 18.11 11.99
C ASP A 111 -14.50 19.38 12.76
N ILE A 112 -13.29 19.46 13.31
CA ILE A 112 -12.76 20.66 13.96
C ILE A 112 -12.71 21.84 12.97
N ALA A 113 -12.21 21.62 11.76
CA ALA A 113 -12.14 22.66 10.74
C ALA A 113 -13.52 23.16 10.32
N ASP A 114 -14.51 22.27 10.23
CA ASP A 114 -15.90 22.62 9.87
C ASP A 114 -16.62 23.29 11.04
N GLU A 115 -16.36 22.90 12.29
CA GLU A 115 -16.89 23.59 13.48
C GLU A 115 -16.33 25.01 13.58
N LEU A 116 -15.01 25.16 13.40
CA LEU A 116 -14.38 26.48 13.31
C LEU A 116 -15.00 27.33 12.20
N ASN A 117 -15.22 26.75 11.03
CA ASN A 117 -15.83 27.47 9.91
C ASN A 117 -17.28 27.89 10.18
N ARG A 118 -18.06 27.08 10.90
CA ARG A 118 -19.43 27.43 11.33
C ARG A 118 -19.47 28.54 12.39
N SER A 119 -18.48 28.57 13.29
CA SER A 119 -18.37 29.63 14.31
C SER A 119 -18.07 31.01 13.73
N PHE A 120 -17.58 31.04 12.48
CA PHE A 120 -17.36 32.27 11.73
C PHE A 120 -18.63 32.82 11.14
N GLY A 121 -19.59 33.34 11.82
CA GLY A 121 -20.79 33.99 11.28
C GLY A 121 -20.52 34.89 10.05
N LYS A 122 -21.60 35.34 9.39
CA LYS A 122 -21.53 36.25 8.24
C LYS A 122 -20.73 37.51 8.57
N GLU A 123 -19.98 38.02 7.60
CA GLU A 123 -19.16 39.23 7.74
C GLU A 123 -20.00 40.43 8.18
N PRO A 124 -19.68 41.13 9.25
CA PRO A 124 -20.36 42.39 9.58
C PRO A 124 -20.02 43.45 8.52
N GLU A 125 -21.01 44.16 8.03
CA GLU A 125 -20.88 45.18 6.96
C GLU A 125 -19.85 46.29 7.25
N ALA A 126 -19.42 46.47 8.52
CA ALA A 126 -18.47 47.48 8.98
C ALA A 126 -17.32 46.87 9.79
N ALA A 127 -16.62 45.87 9.27
CA ALA A 127 -15.49 45.24 9.97
C ALA A 127 -14.25 46.16 10.00
N THR A 128 -13.65 46.29 11.18
CA THR A 128 -12.40 47.06 11.40
C THR A 128 -11.20 46.38 10.74
N LYS A 129 -10.10 47.09 10.50
CA LYS A 129 -8.88 46.55 9.91
C LYS A 129 -8.27 45.41 10.75
N GLN A 130 -8.45 45.42 12.08
CA GLN A 130 -8.01 44.36 12.99
C GLN A 130 -8.88 43.12 12.87
N GLU A 131 -10.19 43.25 12.82
CA GLU A 131 -11.14 42.14 12.63
C GLU A 131 -10.90 41.43 11.28
N LYS A 132 -10.64 42.18 10.21
CA LYS A 132 -10.28 41.61 8.90
C LYS A 132 -8.96 40.82 8.93
N ARG A 133 -7.98 41.26 9.69
CA ARG A 133 -6.71 40.51 9.86
C ARG A 133 -6.91 39.25 10.66
N HIS A 134 -7.64 39.32 11.77
CA HIS A 134 -7.95 38.15 12.60
C HIS A 134 -8.74 37.09 11.84
N ARG A 135 -9.72 37.50 11.04
CA ARG A 135 -10.49 36.63 10.17
C ARG A 135 -9.60 35.92 9.14
N LYS A 136 -8.73 36.65 8.45
CA LYS A 136 -7.78 36.04 7.49
C LYS A 136 -6.85 35.01 8.14
N GLU A 137 -6.41 35.27 9.37
CA GLU A 137 -5.56 34.34 10.11
C GLU A 137 -6.33 33.04 10.42
N LYS A 138 -7.55 33.12 10.89
CA LYS A 138 -8.41 31.96 11.15
C LYS A 138 -8.75 31.20 9.86
N GLU A 139 -9.10 31.87 8.77
CA GLU A 139 -9.31 31.24 7.46
C GLU A 139 -8.07 30.47 6.99
N ARG A 140 -6.88 31.03 7.26
CA ARG A 140 -5.61 30.37 6.99
C ARG A 140 -5.43 29.10 7.84
N GLN A 141 -5.72 29.17 9.14
CA GLN A 141 -5.64 28.02 10.05
C GLN A 141 -6.59 26.91 9.64
N ILE A 142 -7.85 27.21 9.32
CA ILE A 142 -8.82 26.25 8.81
C ILE A 142 -8.32 25.58 7.53
N ARG A 143 -7.77 26.36 6.60
CA ARG A 143 -7.19 25.78 5.37
C ARG A 143 -6.01 24.88 5.65
N GLN A 144 -5.15 25.24 6.61
CA GLN A 144 -4.01 24.40 7.03
C GLN A 144 -4.48 23.10 7.69
N LEU A 145 -5.52 23.13 8.54
CA LEU A 145 -6.10 21.93 9.14
C LEU A 145 -6.63 20.98 8.05
N LYS A 146 -7.40 21.48 7.09
CA LYS A 146 -7.90 20.66 5.96
C LYS A 146 -6.77 20.08 5.10
N GLU A 147 -5.71 20.85 4.87
CA GLU A 147 -4.52 20.36 4.16
C GLU A 147 -3.80 19.27 4.96
N HIS A 148 -3.68 19.44 6.27
CA HIS A 148 -3.06 18.44 7.15
C HIS A 148 -3.90 17.17 7.25
N ALA A 149 -5.22 17.28 7.32
CA ALA A 149 -6.14 16.13 7.28
C ALA A 149 -5.94 15.30 6.01
N GLY A 150 -5.92 15.92 4.84
CA GLY A 150 -5.67 15.21 3.58
C GLY A 150 -4.28 14.59 3.48
N LYS A 151 -3.24 15.22 4.05
CA LYS A 151 -1.89 14.62 4.13
C LYS A 151 -1.85 13.44 5.08
N LEU A 152 -2.53 13.53 6.22
CA LEU A 152 -2.60 12.46 7.21
C LEU A 152 -3.30 11.23 6.62
N GLU A 153 -4.45 11.42 5.98
CA GLU A 153 -5.15 10.36 5.24
C GLU A 153 -4.24 9.70 4.19
N GLY A 154 -3.47 10.50 3.45
CA GLY A 154 -2.51 9.97 2.47
C GLY A 154 -1.37 9.17 3.10
N TYR A 155 -0.95 9.44 4.34
CA TYR A 155 0.02 8.61 5.05
C TYR A 155 -0.62 7.35 5.61
N ASP A 156 -1.81 7.43 6.18
CA ASP A 156 -2.55 6.29 6.72
C ASP A 156 -2.88 5.28 5.61
N GLU A 157 -3.30 5.75 4.44
CA GLU A 157 -3.53 4.89 3.27
C GLU A 157 -2.24 4.19 2.80
N LYS A 158 -1.10 4.90 2.76
CA LYS A 158 0.19 4.27 2.43
C LYS A 158 0.59 3.21 3.44
N LEU A 159 0.39 3.45 4.73
CA LEU A 159 0.67 2.48 5.78
C LEU A 159 -0.28 1.27 5.70
N ARG A 160 -1.55 1.49 5.35
CA ARG A 160 -2.53 0.44 5.10
C ARG A 160 -2.11 -0.47 3.94
N ILE A 161 -1.69 0.13 2.81
CA ILE A 161 -1.19 -0.60 1.64
C ILE A 161 0.09 -1.39 1.96
N LEU A 162 0.98 -0.81 2.76
CA LEU A 162 2.22 -1.49 3.18
C LEU A 162 1.95 -2.74 4.03
N GLY A 163 0.86 -2.77 4.79
CA GLY A 163 0.60 -3.85 5.76
C GLY A 163 1.80 -4.03 6.68
N GLU A 164 2.44 -5.18 6.71
CA GLU A 164 3.66 -5.45 7.49
C GLU A 164 4.97 -5.21 6.70
N ARG A 165 4.87 -4.95 5.41
CA ARG A 165 6.03 -4.75 4.52
C ARG A 165 6.77 -3.46 4.82
N ASN A 166 8.08 -3.46 4.59
CA ASN A 166 8.94 -2.27 4.75
C ASN A 166 8.87 -1.29 3.57
N SER A 167 8.44 -1.76 2.41
CA SER A 167 8.38 -0.96 1.19
C SER A 167 7.35 -1.48 0.20
N CYS A 168 6.86 -0.60 -0.67
CA CYS A 168 6.08 -0.98 -1.84
C CYS A 168 6.33 0.01 -2.99
N SER A 169 5.95 -0.36 -4.21
CA SER A 169 5.96 0.54 -5.35
C SER A 169 4.65 1.35 -5.42
N LYS A 170 4.72 2.60 -5.88
CA LYS A 170 3.51 3.41 -6.12
C LYS A 170 2.72 2.94 -7.34
N THR A 171 3.40 2.33 -8.32
CA THR A 171 2.78 1.88 -9.58
C THR A 171 2.33 0.43 -9.53
N ASP A 172 2.84 -0.33 -8.57
CA ASP A 172 2.44 -1.70 -8.27
C ASP A 172 2.47 -1.88 -6.74
N PRO A 173 1.38 -1.56 -6.03
CA PRO A 173 1.35 -1.56 -4.57
C PRO A 173 1.62 -2.92 -3.94
N ASP A 174 1.40 -4.01 -4.68
CA ASP A 174 1.67 -5.37 -4.21
C ASP A 174 3.15 -5.77 -4.32
N ALA A 175 3.91 -5.12 -5.21
CA ALA A 175 5.33 -5.38 -5.34
C ALA A 175 6.13 -4.77 -4.18
N THR A 176 7.02 -5.58 -3.61
CA THR A 176 7.95 -5.16 -2.54
C THR A 176 9.34 -4.92 -3.13
N PHE A 177 10.04 -3.89 -2.63
CA PHE A 177 11.42 -3.66 -3.04
C PHE A 177 12.34 -4.71 -2.42
N MET A 178 13.00 -5.50 -3.29
CA MET A 178 13.90 -6.57 -2.90
C MET A 178 15.14 -6.58 -3.80
N ARG A 179 16.21 -7.20 -3.31
CA ARG A 179 17.43 -7.43 -4.09
C ARG A 179 17.17 -8.62 -5.01
N MET A 180 17.38 -8.43 -6.33
CA MET A 180 17.22 -9.50 -7.31
C MET A 180 18.43 -10.43 -7.32
N ASN A 181 18.20 -11.72 -7.61
CA ASN A 181 19.28 -12.72 -7.69
C ASN A 181 20.20 -12.46 -8.90
N GLU A 182 19.64 -11.90 -9.98
CA GLU A 182 20.34 -11.60 -11.26
C GLU A 182 20.98 -10.20 -11.28
N ASP A 183 21.40 -9.64 -10.14
CA ASP A 183 22.18 -8.40 -10.13
C ASP A 183 23.60 -8.65 -10.61
N ALA A 184 23.78 -8.79 -11.92
CA ALA A 184 25.06 -9.10 -12.56
C ALA A 184 26.20 -8.10 -12.20
N MET A 185 25.84 -6.87 -11.82
CA MET A 185 26.79 -5.85 -11.40
C MET A 185 27.01 -5.82 -9.88
N ASN A 186 26.32 -6.68 -9.13
CA ASN A 186 26.35 -6.72 -7.66
C ASN A 186 26.21 -5.32 -7.01
N SER A 187 25.43 -4.46 -7.62
CA SER A 187 25.24 -3.06 -7.22
C SER A 187 24.47 -2.93 -5.91
N GLY A 188 23.84 -4.01 -5.44
CA GLY A 188 22.94 -4.02 -4.28
C GLY A 188 21.65 -3.22 -4.48
N GLN A 189 21.35 -2.84 -5.71
CA GLN A 189 20.15 -2.07 -6.03
C GLN A 189 18.91 -2.92 -5.81
N THR A 190 17.96 -2.39 -5.02
CA THR A 190 16.65 -3.02 -4.85
C THR A 190 15.72 -2.66 -5.99
N ARG A 191 14.88 -3.62 -6.42
CA ARG A 191 13.86 -3.45 -7.44
C ARG A 191 12.50 -3.93 -6.93
N PRO A 192 11.40 -3.36 -7.40
CA PRO A 192 10.07 -3.87 -7.05
C PRO A 192 9.88 -5.26 -7.64
N GLY A 193 9.40 -6.19 -6.85
CA GLY A 193 9.23 -7.57 -7.30
C GLY A 193 8.47 -8.42 -6.31
N TYR A 194 8.42 -9.68 -6.65
CA TYR A 194 7.76 -10.75 -5.92
C TYR A 194 8.73 -11.91 -5.72
N ASN A 195 8.55 -12.65 -4.64
CA ASN A 195 9.25 -13.89 -4.39
C ASN A 195 8.31 -15.04 -4.80
N LEU A 196 8.68 -15.76 -5.85
CA LEU A 196 7.96 -16.94 -6.34
C LEU A 196 8.60 -18.17 -5.70
N GLN A 197 7.83 -18.92 -4.94
CA GLN A 197 8.19 -20.22 -4.42
C GLN A 197 7.57 -21.27 -5.34
N MET A 198 8.33 -22.28 -5.70
CA MET A 198 7.87 -23.41 -6.54
C MET A 198 8.22 -24.71 -5.87
N GLY A 199 7.21 -25.55 -5.66
CA GLY A 199 7.38 -26.95 -5.28
C GLY A 199 7.50 -27.83 -6.52
N THR A 200 8.50 -28.69 -6.57
CA THR A 200 8.76 -29.56 -7.73
C THR A 200 9.05 -30.99 -7.29
N GLU A 201 8.61 -31.93 -8.07
CA GLU A 201 9.03 -33.35 -8.02
C GLU A 201 9.52 -33.77 -9.39
N THR A 202 10.74 -34.28 -9.49
CA THR A 202 11.41 -34.64 -10.74
C THR A 202 11.50 -33.45 -11.71
N GLN A 203 10.63 -33.35 -12.70
CA GLN A 203 10.56 -32.25 -13.67
C GLN A 203 9.18 -31.58 -13.72
N PHE A 204 8.31 -31.91 -12.78
CA PHE A 204 6.96 -31.34 -12.71
C PHE A 204 6.85 -30.34 -11.56
N ILE A 205 6.11 -29.27 -11.81
CA ILE A 205 5.74 -28.30 -10.77
C ILE A 205 4.50 -28.86 -10.08
N LEU A 206 4.58 -29.01 -8.75
CA LEU A 206 3.48 -29.50 -7.92
C LEU A 206 2.66 -28.37 -7.35
N ASP A 207 3.34 -27.30 -6.94
CA ASP A 207 2.72 -26.12 -6.35
C ASP A 207 3.55 -24.86 -6.63
N PHE A 208 2.92 -23.71 -6.48
CA PHE A 208 3.57 -22.42 -6.53
C PHE A 208 2.91 -21.41 -5.60
N GLY A 209 3.71 -20.58 -4.97
CA GLY A 209 3.25 -19.47 -4.14
C GLY A 209 3.93 -18.18 -4.52
N LEU A 210 3.16 -17.08 -4.61
CA LEU A 210 3.68 -15.75 -4.85
C LEU A 210 3.65 -14.95 -3.54
N VAL A 211 4.82 -14.59 -3.04
CA VAL A 211 4.98 -13.96 -1.73
C VAL A 211 5.58 -12.57 -1.87
N GLN A 212 5.08 -11.63 -1.07
CA GLN A 212 5.55 -10.25 -1.06
C GLN A 212 6.78 -10.03 -0.18
N SER A 213 7.16 -11.03 0.63
CA SER A 213 8.34 -10.95 1.50
C SER A 213 9.64 -11.14 0.70
N PRO A 214 10.67 -10.29 0.90
CA PRO A 214 11.96 -10.45 0.26
C PRO A 214 12.81 -11.57 0.85
N GLY A 215 12.48 -12.08 2.05
CA GLY A 215 13.21 -13.14 2.74
C GLY A 215 12.70 -14.53 2.37
N GLU A 216 13.59 -15.47 2.16
CA GLU A 216 13.27 -16.86 1.78
C GLU A 216 12.79 -17.68 2.99
N THR A 217 13.40 -17.44 4.17
CA THR A 217 13.16 -18.24 5.38
C THR A 217 11.74 -18.15 5.96
N LEU A 218 11.03 -17.05 5.72
CA LEU A 218 9.67 -16.82 6.18
C LEU A 218 8.60 -17.18 5.13
N THR A 219 9.02 -17.60 3.95
CA THR A 219 8.16 -17.83 2.79
C THR A 219 7.95 -19.29 2.47
N MET A 220 8.59 -20.20 3.22
CA MET A 220 8.22 -21.61 3.22
C MET A 220 6.82 -21.76 3.82
N ILE A 221 5.82 -21.39 3.08
CA ILE A 221 4.44 -21.74 3.41
C ILE A 221 4.34 -23.22 3.11
N PRO A 222 3.85 -24.04 4.05
CA PRO A 222 3.47 -25.41 3.70
C PRO A 222 2.44 -25.32 2.58
N CYS A 223 2.75 -25.90 1.46
CA CYS A 223 1.88 -25.98 0.29
C CYS A 223 0.79 -27.07 0.51
N PHE A 224 0.16 -27.09 1.70
CA PHE A 224 -0.88 -28.04 2.09
C PHE A 224 -2.07 -27.33 2.71
#